data_0ab4cd87431a0ba0b702f457acbab66d
#
_entry.id   0ab4cd87431a0ba0b702f457acbab66d
#
_cell.length_a   1.000
_cell.length_b   1.000
_cell.length_c   1.000
_cell.angle_alpha   90.00
_cell.angle_beta   90.00
_cell.angle_gamma   90.00
#
_symmetry.space_group_name_H-M   'P 1'
#
loop_
_entity.id
_entity.type
_entity.pdbx_description
1 polymer ?
#
loop_
_entity_poly.entity_id
_entity_poly.type
_entity_poly.pdbx_seq_one_letter_code
_entity_poly.pdbx_strand_id
1 'polypeptide(L)'
;MSCNPAIGGLGKGHLVREVDALDGIMGRAADLAGIQFRLLNRGKGPAVRGPRTQADRGLYRDAVQSALARQEGLQLIEGEVHDIRIDKENRVSGVVLLDGRVLNCGAVVLTTGTFLRGLIHMGEVRIPAGRMDEAPSMGLSGTLERFGFLLGRLKTGTPARLDGRTIDWACVEKQSADADPAFFSLMTSGVMCRQIECGITRTTPASHKVIRDNLHRSALYSGAIGGVGPRYCPSIEDKIVKFGDRDGHQVFLEPEGLEDPTVYPNGMSTSLPADVQAEFYRTIPGLEKSVMLKPGYAIEYDHVDPRE
;
A
#
# COMPACT_ATOMS: atom_id res chain seq x y z
N MET A 1 -1.17 3.35 -6.71
CA MET A 1 -0.30 2.60 -5.79
C MET A 1 0.22 3.55 -4.72
N SER A 2 -0.41 3.61 -3.58
CA SER A 2 -0.08 4.58 -2.52
C SER A 2 0.86 4.01 -1.45
N CYS A 3 0.80 2.73 -1.17
CA CYS A 3 1.66 2.09 -0.17
C CYS A 3 2.83 1.36 -0.83
N ASN A 4 2.58 0.28 -1.52
CA ASN A 4 3.61 -0.59 -2.09
C ASN A 4 3.73 -0.33 -3.61
N PRO A 5 4.94 -0.14 -4.17
CA PRO A 5 5.15 0.04 -5.62
C PRO A 5 5.02 -1.27 -6.40
N ALA A 6 4.12 -2.16 -6.00
CA ALA A 6 3.87 -3.44 -6.64
C ALA A 6 2.39 -3.80 -6.69
N ILE A 7 2.04 -4.56 -7.71
CA ILE A 7 0.72 -5.14 -7.91
C ILE A 7 0.82 -6.67 -7.75
N GLY A 8 -0.20 -7.30 -7.16
CA GLY A 8 -0.31 -8.74 -7.05
C GLY A 8 0.40 -9.34 -5.84
N GLY A 9 1.01 -10.51 -6.03
CA GLY A 9 1.50 -11.38 -4.97
C GLY A 9 0.51 -12.47 -4.60
N LEU A 10 0.77 -13.18 -3.49
CA LEU A 10 -0.09 -14.29 -3.05
C LEU A 10 -1.52 -13.83 -2.76
N GLY A 11 -2.50 -14.51 -3.35
CA GLY A 11 -3.92 -14.15 -3.29
C GLY A 11 -4.27 -12.93 -4.17
N LYS A 12 -3.59 -11.82 -4.00
CA LYS A 12 -3.84 -10.58 -4.75
C LYS A 12 -3.60 -10.76 -6.26
N GLY A 13 -2.54 -11.47 -6.65
CA GLY A 13 -2.26 -11.74 -8.06
C GLY A 13 -3.34 -12.55 -8.76
N HIS A 14 -4.00 -13.45 -8.03
CA HIS A 14 -5.16 -14.21 -8.55
C HIS A 14 -6.34 -13.25 -8.81
N LEU A 15 -6.68 -12.39 -7.84
CA LEU A 15 -7.76 -11.41 -7.98
C LEU A 15 -7.52 -10.42 -9.12
N VAL A 16 -6.27 -9.98 -9.35
CA VAL A 16 -5.95 -9.10 -10.48
C VAL A 16 -6.24 -9.80 -11.81
N ARG A 17 -5.94 -11.09 -11.93
CA ARG A 17 -6.27 -11.88 -13.14
C ARG A 17 -7.76 -12.09 -13.32
N GLU A 18 -8.52 -12.28 -12.24
CA GLU A 18 -9.97 -12.37 -12.29
C GLU A 18 -10.58 -11.03 -12.77
N VAL A 19 -10.06 -9.91 -12.28
CA VAL A 19 -10.46 -8.57 -12.72
C VAL A 19 -10.10 -8.33 -14.18
N ASP A 20 -8.91 -8.78 -14.65
CA ASP A 20 -8.50 -8.70 -16.04
C ASP A 20 -9.43 -9.52 -16.96
N ALA A 21 -9.83 -10.73 -16.54
CA ALA A 21 -10.79 -11.57 -17.28
C ALA A 21 -12.17 -10.91 -17.45
N LEU A 22 -12.51 -9.95 -16.60
CA LEU A 22 -13.71 -9.11 -16.68
C LEU A 22 -13.45 -7.75 -17.36
N ASP A 23 -12.37 -7.65 -18.14
CA ASP A 23 -11.92 -6.44 -18.83
C ASP A 23 -11.48 -5.27 -17.92
N GLY A 24 -11.11 -5.56 -16.66
CA GLY A 24 -10.57 -4.55 -15.75
C GLY A 24 -9.18 -4.06 -16.17
N ILE A 25 -8.90 -2.78 -15.91
CA ILE A 25 -7.67 -2.11 -16.38
C ILE A 25 -6.43 -2.38 -15.54
N MET A 26 -6.58 -2.90 -14.30
CA MET A 26 -5.47 -3.00 -13.34
C MET A 26 -4.35 -3.92 -13.84
N GLY A 27 -4.68 -5.08 -14.42
CA GLY A 27 -3.70 -6.03 -14.94
C GLY A 27 -2.88 -5.43 -16.08
N ARG A 28 -3.57 -4.86 -17.07
CA ARG A 28 -2.93 -4.19 -18.23
C ARG A 28 -2.05 -3.01 -17.81
N ALA A 29 -2.54 -2.16 -16.89
CA ALA A 29 -1.76 -1.03 -16.41
C ALA A 29 -0.52 -1.49 -15.60
N ALA A 30 -0.64 -2.56 -14.82
CA ALA A 30 0.49 -3.14 -14.09
C ALA A 30 1.54 -3.75 -15.04
N ASP A 31 1.11 -4.42 -16.09
CA ASP A 31 2.01 -4.99 -17.08
C ASP A 31 2.74 -3.89 -17.89
N LEU A 32 2.03 -2.81 -18.26
CA LEU A 32 2.63 -1.66 -18.94
C LEU A 32 3.69 -0.93 -18.10
N ALA A 33 3.47 -0.84 -16.80
CA ALA A 33 4.37 -0.16 -15.87
C ALA A 33 5.39 -1.11 -15.19
N GLY A 34 5.39 -2.39 -15.56
CA GLY A 34 6.16 -3.45 -14.91
C GLY A 34 7.66 -3.32 -15.10
N ILE A 35 8.40 -3.08 -14.03
CA ILE A 35 9.86 -2.95 -14.01
C ILE A 35 10.55 -4.18 -13.42
N GLN A 36 9.81 -5.09 -12.77
CA GLN A 36 10.27 -6.42 -12.37
C GLN A 36 9.07 -7.35 -12.24
N PHE A 37 9.10 -8.48 -12.93
CA PHE A 37 8.05 -9.51 -12.87
C PHE A 37 8.55 -10.72 -12.10
N ARG A 38 7.72 -11.22 -11.17
CA ARG A 38 8.00 -12.42 -10.38
C ARG A 38 6.77 -13.30 -10.25
N LEU A 39 6.89 -14.59 -10.52
CA LEU A 39 5.88 -15.58 -10.18
C LEU A 39 6.21 -16.20 -8.82
N LEU A 40 5.53 -15.74 -7.77
CA LEU A 40 5.75 -16.24 -6.42
C LEU A 40 5.29 -17.70 -6.30
N ASN A 41 5.97 -18.47 -5.45
CA ASN A 41 5.72 -19.90 -5.25
C ASN A 41 5.82 -20.75 -6.53
N ARG A 42 6.69 -20.39 -7.47
CA ARG A 42 6.88 -21.13 -8.75
C ARG A 42 7.16 -22.63 -8.53
N GLY A 43 7.89 -23.00 -7.50
CA GLY A 43 8.17 -24.40 -7.13
C GLY A 43 7.02 -25.14 -6.41
N LYS A 44 5.87 -24.50 -6.22
CA LYS A 44 4.70 -25.09 -5.57
C LYS A 44 3.58 -25.36 -6.58
N GLY A 45 2.46 -25.94 -6.12
CA GLY A 45 1.31 -26.22 -6.99
C GLY A 45 0.70 -24.96 -7.63
N PRO A 46 0.04 -25.12 -8.81
CA PRO A 46 -0.49 -23.97 -9.58
C PRO A 46 -1.43 -23.06 -8.78
N ALA A 47 -2.24 -23.61 -7.88
CA ALA A 47 -3.22 -22.86 -7.09
C ALA A 47 -2.59 -21.80 -6.17
N VAL A 48 -1.32 -21.89 -5.85
CA VAL A 48 -0.61 -20.94 -4.96
C VAL A 48 0.45 -20.11 -5.70
N ARG A 49 0.56 -20.25 -7.02
CA ARG A 49 1.45 -19.42 -7.84
C ARG A 49 0.81 -18.05 -8.03
N GLY A 50 1.38 -17.03 -7.41
CA GLY A 50 0.87 -15.66 -7.46
C GLY A 50 1.76 -14.75 -8.31
N PRO A 51 1.29 -14.25 -9.46
CA PRO A 51 2.05 -13.24 -10.20
C PRO A 51 2.16 -11.95 -9.38
N ARG A 52 3.34 -11.34 -9.44
CA ARG A 52 3.66 -10.07 -8.80
C ARG A 52 4.50 -9.23 -9.74
N THR A 53 4.11 -7.99 -9.89
CA THR A 53 4.81 -7.02 -10.71
C THR A 53 5.23 -5.84 -9.84
N GLN A 54 6.54 -5.62 -9.72
CA GLN A 54 7.07 -4.34 -9.28
C GLN A 54 6.83 -3.34 -10.40
N ALA A 55 6.17 -2.23 -10.11
CA ALA A 55 5.77 -1.27 -11.13
C ALA A 55 6.35 0.11 -10.85
N ASP A 56 6.74 0.80 -11.89
CA ASP A 56 7.01 2.23 -11.83
C ASP A 56 5.71 2.98 -11.53
N ARG A 57 5.68 3.72 -10.43
CA ARG A 57 4.47 4.41 -9.94
C ARG A 57 3.99 5.50 -10.90
N GLY A 58 4.91 6.21 -11.55
CA GLY A 58 4.61 7.23 -12.54
C GLY A 58 3.94 6.61 -13.76
N LEU A 59 4.59 5.59 -14.36
CA LEU A 59 4.06 4.87 -15.52
C LEU A 59 2.71 4.19 -15.24
N TYR A 60 2.55 3.61 -14.05
CA TYR A 60 1.26 3.00 -13.66
C TYR A 60 0.14 4.06 -13.57
N ARG A 61 0.42 5.21 -12.94
CA ARG A 61 -0.53 6.32 -12.88
C ARG A 61 -0.92 6.79 -14.27
N ASP A 62 0.06 6.99 -15.15
CA ASP A 62 -0.14 7.50 -16.50
C ASP A 62 -0.91 6.49 -17.36
N ALA A 63 -0.66 5.19 -17.19
CA ALA A 63 -1.43 4.12 -17.85
C ALA A 63 -2.91 4.14 -17.43
N VAL A 64 -3.18 4.25 -16.11
CA VAL A 64 -4.56 4.32 -15.60
C VAL A 64 -5.24 5.60 -16.05
N GLN A 65 -4.59 6.77 -15.94
CA GLN A 65 -5.17 8.04 -16.38
C GLN A 65 -5.47 8.04 -17.88
N SER A 66 -4.57 7.47 -18.69
CA SER A 66 -4.78 7.34 -20.13
C SER A 66 -5.95 6.42 -20.48
N ALA A 67 -6.15 5.34 -19.73
CA ALA A 67 -7.29 4.44 -19.92
C ALA A 67 -8.61 5.16 -19.58
N LEU A 68 -8.66 5.87 -18.44
CA LEU A 68 -9.83 6.63 -18.01
C LEU A 68 -10.18 7.76 -19.00
N ALA A 69 -9.17 8.49 -19.50
CA ALA A 69 -9.38 9.59 -20.44
C ALA A 69 -9.95 9.14 -21.81
N ARG A 70 -9.73 7.87 -22.20
CA ARG A 70 -10.25 7.31 -23.45
C ARG A 70 -11.58 6.59 -23.28
N GLN A 71 -12.06 6.41 -22.05
CA GLN A 71 -13.29 5.68 -21.80
C GLN A 71 -14.51 6.52 -22.21
N GLU A 72 -15.21 6.11 -23.23
CA GLU A 72 -16.47 6.74 -23.64
C GLU A 72 -17.51 6.65 -22.53
N GLY A 73 -18.32 7.68 -22.39
CA GLY A 73 -19.37 7.76 -21.38
C GLY A 73 -18.87 7.97 -19.94
N LEU A 74 -17.56 8.12 -19.73
CA LEU A 74 -16.96 8.43 -18.43
C LEU A 74 -16.67 9.93 -18.29
N GLN A 75 -17.14 10.53 -17.21
CA GLN A 75 -16.77 11.89 -16.82
C GLN A 75 -15.97 11.85 -15.51
N LEU A 76 -14.78 12.45 -15.51
CA LEU A 76 -13.98 12.66 -14.32
C LEU A 76 -14.35 14.01 -13.69
N ILE A 77 -14.77 13.98 -12.43
CA ILE A 77 -15.14 15.18 -11.68
C ILE A 77 -14.25 15.21 -10.42
N GLU A 78 -13.43 16.25 -10.32
CA GLU A 78 -12.62 16.49 -9.14
C GLU A 78 -13.47 17.10 -8.02
N GLY A 79 -13.40 16.53 -6.83
CA GLY A 79 -14.08 17.00 -5.63
C GLY A 79 -14.10 15.95 -4.54
N GLU A 80 -14.16 16.42 -3.29
CA GLU A 80 -14.34 15.57 -2.12
C GLU A 80 -15.83 15.27 -1.94
N VAL A 81 -16.21 14.00 -1.93
CA VAL A 81 -17.57 13.56 -1.62
C VAL A 81 -17.75 13.60 -0.11
N HIS A 82 -18.68 14.46 0.34
CA HIS A 82 -18.98 14.66 1.75
C HIS A 82 -20.17 13.82 2.23
N ASP A 83 -21.20 13.64 1.38
CA ASP A 83 -22.43 12.95 1.75
C ASP A 83 -23.06 12.21 0.55
N ILE A 84 -23.96 11.27 0.84
CA ILE A 84 -24.79 10.56 -0.13
C ILE A 84 -26.25 10.96 0.11
N ARG A 85 -26.92 11.36 -0.97
CA ARG A 85 -28.35 11.68 -0.95
C ARG A 85 -29.19 10.44 -1.22
N ILE A 86 -30.28 10.33 -0.45
CA ILE A 86 -31.37 9.39 -0.71
C ILE A 86 -32.66 10.14 -1.00
N ASP A 87 -33.52 9.56 -1.80
CA ASP A 87 -34.88 10.08 -2.08
C ASP A 87 -35.90 9.66 -1.00
N LYS A 88 -37.14 10.01 -1.21
CA LYS A 88 -38.25 9.69 -0.30
C LYS A 88 -38.56 8.19 -0.21
N GLU A 89 -38.17 7.45 -1.25
CA GLU A 89 -38.29 6.00 -1.34
C GLU A 89 -37.06 5.25 -0.81
N ASN A 90 -36.16 5.96 -0.11
CA ASN A 90 -34.92 5.44 0.46
C ASN A 90 -33.93 4.87 -0.59
N ARG A 91 -33.90 5.43 -1.79
CA ARG A 91 -32.99 5.06 -2.88
C ARG A 91 -31.93 6.14 -3.06
N VAL A 92 -30.73 5.74 -3.46
CA VAL A 92 -29.66 6.69 -3.81
C VAL A 92 -30.13 7.62 -4.91
N SER A 93 -29.99 8.93 -4.72
CA SER A 93 -30.36 9.99 -5.66
C SER A 93 -29.20 10.91 -6.05
N GLY A 94 -28.04 10.77 -5.40
CA GLY A 94 -26.86 11.56 -5.73
C GLY A 94 -25.81 11.58 -4.63
N VAL A 95 -24.75 12.35 -4.87
CA VAL A 95 -23.71 12.67 -3.90
C VAL A 95 -23.60 14.18 -3.71
N VAL A 96 -23.20 14.60 -2.53
CA VAL A 96 -22.92 15.99 -2.19
C VAL A 96 -21.41 16.15 -2.01
N LEU A 97 -20.82 17.07 -2.74
CA LEU A 97 -19.41 17.42 -2.58
C LEU A 97 -19.24 18.41 -1.42
N LEU A 98 -18.02 18.47 -0.87
CA LEU A 98 -17.69 19.36 0.24
C LEU A 98 -17.88 20.84 -0.12
N ASP A 99 -17.73 21.19 -1.40
CA ASP A 99 -17.98 22.55 -1.92
C ASP A 99 -19.46 22.88 -2.15
N GLY A 100 -20.37 21.98 -1.80
CA GLY A 100 -21.82 22.15 -1.92
C GLY A 100 -22.41 21.72 -3.27
N ARG A 101 -21.62 21.36 -4.26
CA ARG A 101 -22.14 20.79 -5.52
C ARG A 101 -22.87 19.48 -5.26
N VAL A 102 -23.96 19.27 -6.00
CA VAL A 102 -24.71 18.02 -5.97
C VAL A 102 -24.62 17.34 -7.33
N LEU A 103 -24.18 16.09 -7.33
CA LEU A 103 -24.14 15.25 -8.52
C LEU A 103 -25.23 14.20 -8.40
N ASN A 104 -26.23 14.26 -9.31
CA ASN A 104 -27.33 13.29 -9.33
C ASN A 104 -26.87 11.96 -9.92
N CYS A 105 -27.18 10.86 -9.27
CA CYS A 105 -26.90 9.50 -9.75
C CYS A 105 -27.87 8.50 -9.13
N GLY A 106 -28.07 7.37 -9.79
CA GLY A 106 -28.92 6.29 -9.29
C GLY A 106 -28.19 5.21 -8.50
N ALA A 107 -26.85 5.25 -8.49
CA ALA A 107 -26.00 4.32 -7.73
C ALA A 107 -24.67 4.97 -7.39
N VAL A 108 -24.05 4.53 -6.30
CA VAL A 108 -22.73 4.97 -5.83
C VAL A 108 -21.88 3.76 -5.49
N VAL A 109 -20.64 3.75 -5.95
CA VAL A 109 -19.61 2.78 -5.54
C VAL A 109 -18.56 3.50 -4.71
N LEU A 110 -18.38 3.09 -3.45
CA LEU A 110 -17.39 3.66 -2.53
C LEU A 110 -16.07 2.91 -2.64
N THR A 111 -14.99 3.64 -2.96
CA THR A 111 -13.63 3.09 -3.05
C THR A 111 -12.65 3.94 -2.23
N THR A 112 -13.00 4.16 -0.97
CA THR A 112 -12.44 5.17 -0.07
C THR A 112 -11.03 4.87 0.44
N GLY A 113 -10.46 3.69 0.15
CA GLY A 113 -9.12 3.32 0.59
C GLY A 113 -8.96 3.43 2.11
N THR A 114 -8.03 4.25 2.56
CA THR A 114 -7.71 4.49 3.98
C THR A 114 -8.20 5.87 4.47
N PHE A 115 -9.14 6.50 3.74
CA PHE A 115 -9.48 7.91 3.99
C PHE A 115 -10.62 8.13 4.99
N LEU A 116 -11.53 7.17 5.17
CA LEU A 116 -12.67 7.32 6.10
C LEU A 116 -12.18 7.53 7.54
N ARG A 117 -12.36 8.73 8.07
CA ARG A 117 -11.84 9.17 9.38
C ARG A 117 -10.40 8.70 9.60
N GLY A 118 -9.57 8.82 8.55
CA GLY A 118 -8.20 8.36 8.55
C GLY A 118 -7.35 9.09 9.59
N LEU A 119 -6.52 8.33 10.31
CA LEU A 119 -5.61 8.84 11.35
C LEU A 119 -4.24 8.15 11.24
N ILE A 120 -3.23 8.92 10.91
CA ILE A 120 -1.84 8.46 10.90
C ILE A 120 -1.30 8.42 12.33
N HIS A 121 -0.58 7.34 12.63
CA HIS A 121 0.18 7.15 13.87
C HIS A 121 1.66 6.93 13.55
N MET A 122 2.53 7.70 14.19
CA MET A 122 3.98 7.59 14.09
C MET A 122 4.57 7.86 15.48
N GLY A 123 4.81 6.80 16.24
CA GLY A 123 5.09 6.90 17.66
C GLY A 123 3.96 7.61 18.40
N GLU A 124 4.29 8.67 19.09
CA GLU A 124 3.38 9.51 19.86
C GLU A 124 2.60 10.51 18.98
N VAL A 125 3.04 10.70 17.74
CA VAL A 125 2.44 11.68 16.79
C VAL A 125 1.19 11.08 16.15
N ARG A 126 0.10 11.87 16.14
CA ARG A 126 -1.17 11.55 15.48
C ARG A 126 -1.53 12.66 14.49
N ILE A 127 -1.80 12.27 13.23
CA ILE A 127 -2.12 13.23 12.17
C ILE A 127 -3.42 12.78 11.49
N PRO A 128 -4.51 13.58 11.55
CA PRO A 128 -5.70 13.30 10.75
C PRO A 128 -5.34 13.35 9.25
N ALA A 129 -5.39 12.21 8.58
CA ALA A 129 -5.01 12.06 7.17
C ALA A 129 -5.55 10.75 6.60
N GLY A 130 -5.83 10.70 5.31
CA GLY A 130 -6.09 9.45 4.60
C GLY A 130 -4.78 8.71 4.25
N ARG A 131 -3.75 9.46 3.95
CA ARG A 131 -2.32 9.06 3.86
C ARG A 131 -1.46 10.30 4.04
N MET A 132 -0.13 10.13 4.12
CA MET A 132 0.78 11.26 4.33
C MET A 132 0.53 12.37 3.30
N ASP A 133 0.39 13.60 3.80
CA ASP A 133 0.13 14.82 3.05
C ASP A 133 -1.28 14.90 2.38
N GLU A 134 -2.23 14.02 2.73
CA GLU A 134 -3.59 14.03 2.18
C GLU A 134 -4.65 13.99 3.27
N ALA A 135 -5.58 14.93 3.24
CA ALA A 135 -6.64 15.06 4.24
C ALA A 135 -7.54 13.81 4.32
N PRO A 136 -8.10 13.48 5.50
CA PRO A 136 -9.05 12.38 5.65
C PRO A 136 -10.44 12.80 5.15
N SER A 137 -11.26 11.84 4.73
CA SER A 137 -12.68 12.04 4.48
C SER A 137 -13.47 11.86 5.78
N MET A 138 -14.12 12.90 6.25
CA MET A 138 -14.83 12.90 7.53
C MET A 138 -16.34 12.68 7.39
N GLY A 139 -16.96 13.19 6.32
CA GLY A 139 -18.40 13.21 6.15
C GLY A 139 -19.02 11.83 5.90
N LEU A 140 -18.43 11.06 4.99
CA LEU A 140 -18.98 9.77 4.55
C LEU A 140 -19.12 8.73 5.67
N SER A 141 -18.25 8.72 6.67
CA SER A 141 -18.44 7.84 7.85
C SER A 141 -19.74 8.13 8.57
N GLY A 142 -20.07 9.41 8.79
CA GLY A 142 -21.34 9.81 9.38
C GLY A 142 -22.55 9.45 8.50
N THR A 143 -22.38 9.51 7.18
CA THR A 143 -23.41 9.06 6.22
C THR A 143 -23.70 7.56 6.37
N LEU A 144 -22.64 6.74 6.42
CA LEU A 144 -22.77 5.29 6.59
C LEU A 144 -23.43 4.92 7.92
N GLU A 145 -23.06 5.59 9.02
CA GLU A 145 -23.70 5.42 10.33
C GLU A 145 -25.20 5.79 10.29
N ARG A 146 -25.57 6.90 9.62
CA ARG A 146 -26.99 7.28 9.43
C ARG A 146 -27.78 6.25 8.64
N PHE A 147 -27.11 5.52 7.72
CA PHE A 147 -27.74 4.45 6.96
C PHE A 147 -27.81 3.12 7.72
N GLY A 148 -27.33 3.09 8.97
CA GLY A 148 -27.40 1.94 9.86
C GLY A 148 -26.21 0.98 9.74
N PHE A 149 -25.18 1.29 8.94
CA PHE A 149 -23.99 0.45 8.88
C PHE A 149 -23.15 0.56 10.15
N LEU A 150 -22.70 -0.58 10.65
CA LEU A 150 -21.76 -0.64 11.77
C LEU A 150 -20.34 -0.42 11.27
N LEU A 151 -19.70 0.63 11.76
CA LEU A 151 -18.32 0.92 11.40
C LEU A 151 -17.35 0.27 12.38
N GLY A 152 -16.40 -0.49 11.83
CA GLY A 152 -15.21 -0.96 12.53
C GLY A 152 -13.99 -0.09 12.20
N ARG A 153 -12.86 -0.34 12.92
CA ARG A 153 -11.57 0.29 12.63
C ARG A 153 -10.59 -0.74 12.11
N LEU A 154 -9.99 -0.48 10.95
CA LEU A 154 -8.85 -1.23 10.44
C LEU A 154 -7.56 -0.42 10.60
N LYS A 155 -6.46 -1.15 10.77
CA LYS A 155 -5.11 -0.59 10.84
C LYS A 155 -4.24 -1.21 9.75
N THR A 156 -3.63 -0.39 8.91
CA THR A 156 -2.57 -0.79 8.00
C THR A 156 -1.29 -0.02 8.29
N GLY A 157 -0.21 -0.28 7.57
CA GLY A 157 1.05 0.42 7.78
C GLY A 157 1.89 0.45 6.52
N THR A 158 2.82 1.39 6.49
CA THR A 158 3.80 1.54 5.43
C THR A 158 5.19 1.74 6.04
N PRO A 159 6.27 1.25 5.42
CA PRO A 159 7.63 1.53 5.85
C PRO A 159 8.06 2.94 5.45
N ALA A 160 9.23 3.37 5.94
CA ALA A 160 9.89 4.57 5.46
C ALA A 160 10.14 4.52 3.94
N ARG A 161 10.44 5.66 3.37
CA ARG A 161 11.01 5.79 2.01
C ARG A 161 12.47 6.19 2.13
N LEU A 162 13.35 5.43 1.50
CA LEU A 162 14.78 5.63 1.54
C LEU A 162 15.27 6.24 0.21
N ASP A 163 16.32 7.04 0.28
CA ASP A 163 17.03 7.51 -0.93
C ASP A 163 17.95 6.40 -1.44
N GLY A 164 17.59 5.80 -2.57
CA GLY A 164 18.33 4.72 -3.20
C GLY A 164 19.77 5.07 -3.58
N ARG A 165 20.09 6.35 -3.75
CA ARG A 165 21.46 6.84 -4.04
C ARG A 165 22.39 6.73 -2.84
N THR A 166 21.83 6.56 -1.65
CA THR A 166 22.55 6.44 -0.37
C THR A 166 22.65 5.00 0.14
N ILE A 167 22.06 4.05 -0.57
CA ILE A 167 22.11 2.62 -0.27
C ILE A 167 23.39 2.01 -0.85
N ASP A 168 24.08 1.21 -0.05
CA ASP A 168 25.22 0.44 -0.54
C ASP A 168 24.75 -0.84 -1.25
N TRP A 169 24.46 -0.71 -2.53
CA TRP A 169 23.96 -1.80 -3.37
C TRP A 169 24.95 -2.94 -3.56
N ALA A 170 26.24 -2.73 -3.25
CA ALA A 170 27.26 -3.79 -3.31
C ALA A 170 27.15 -4.76 -2.12
N CYS A 171 26.61 -4.31 -1.01
CA CYS A 171 26.43 -5.10 0.20
C CYS A 171 25.11 -5.89 0.25
N VAL A 172 24.22 -5.74 -0.74
CA VAL A 172 22.92 -6.42 -0.75
C VAL A 172 22.84 -7.45 -1.87
N GLU A 173 22.12 -8.55 -1.59
CA GLU A 173 21.83 -9.57 -2.60
C GLU A 173 20.91 -8.97 -3.66
N LYS A 174 21.13 -9.28 -4.93
CA LYS A 174 20.31 -8.82 -6.04
C LYS A 174 19.26 -9.86 -6.41
N GLN A 175 18.04 -9.39 -6.60
CA GLN A 175 16.92 -10.20 -7.09
C GLN A 175 16.49 -9.70 -8.46
N SER A 176 16.84 -10.46 -9.49
CA SER A 176 16.43 -10.19 -10.87
C SER A 176 14.96 -10.55 -11.13
N ALA A 177 14.39 -10.00 -12.19
CA ALA A 177 13.11 -10.44 -12.74
C ALA A 177 13.18 -11.91 -13.19
N ASP A 178 12.02 -12.56 -13.32
CA ASP A 178 11.94 -13.89 -13.92
C ASP A 178 12.32 -13.80 -15.41
N ALA A 179 13.13 -14.76 -15.91
CA ALA A 179 13.52 -14.82 -17.33
C ALA A 179 12.30 -15.07 -18.24
N ASP A 180 11.30 -15.78 -17.73
CA ASP A 180 10.02 -16.03 -18.37
C ASP A 180 8.92 -15.35 -17.50
N PRO A 181 8.58 -14.09 -17.77
CA PRO A 181 7.66 -13.32 -16.95
C PRO A 181 6.20 -13.79 -17.11
N ALA A 182 5.51 -13.89 -15.99
CA ALA A 182 4.08 -14.16 -15.96
C ALA A 182 3.31 -12.83 -15.83
N PHE A 183 2.73 -12.37 -16.93
CA PHE A 183 1.92 -11.15 -16.98
C PHE A 183 0.55 -11.34 -16.31
N PHE A 184 -0.08 -10.24 -15.90
CA PHE A 184 -1.44 -10.29 -15.37
C PHE A 184 -2.46 -10.45 -16.48
N SER A 185 -2.34 -9.67 -17.55
CA SER A 185 -3.27 -9.68 -18.66
C SER A 185 -2.88 -10.70 -19.73
N LEU A 186 -3.88 -11.43 -20.23
CA LEU A 186 -3.71 -12.30 -21.39
C LEU A 186 -3.50 -11.48 -22.68
N MET A 187 -3.78 -10.17 -22.66
CA MET A 187 -3.56 -9.27 -23.79
C MET A 187 -2.11 -8.74 -23.84
N THR A 188 -1.31 -8.98 -22.80
CA THR A 188 0.09 -8.54 -22.74
C THR A 188 0.98 -9.57 -23.44
N SER A 189 1.69 -9.15 -24.48
CA SER A 189 2.54 -10.02 -25.30
C SER A 189 4.04 -9.95 -24.94
N GLY A 190 4.46 -9.00 -24.10
CA GLY A 190 5.88 -8.83 -23.75
C GLY A 190 6.13 -7.75 -22.72
N VAL A 191 7.39 -7.66 -22.31
CA VAL A 191 7.87 -6.63 -21.36
C VAL A 191 7.93 -5.27 -22.08
N MET A 192 7.32 -4.25 -21.47
CA MET A 192 7.19 -2.91 -22.05
C MET A 192 8.21 -1.90 -21.51
N CYS A 193 8.82 -2.19 -20.36
CA CYS A 193 9.74 -1.30 -19.67
C CYS A 193 11.09 -1.96 -19.43
N ARG A 194 12.15 -1.15 -19.25
CA ARG A 194 13.44 -1.61 -18.75
C ARG A 194 13.25 -2.36 -17.44
N GLN A 195 13.77 -3.57 -17.35
CA GLN A 195 13.74 -4.37 -16.13
C GLN A 195 14.86 -3.97 -15.19
N ILE A 196 14.58 -4.02 -13.89
CA ILE A 196 15.53 -3.71 -12.83
C ILE A 196 15.64 -4.87 -11.84
N GLU A 197 16.65 -4.80 -11.00
CA GLU A 197 16.81 -5.70 -9.86
C GLU A 197 16.35 -5.01 -8.57
N CYS A 198 15.71 -5.78 -7.69
CA CYS A 198 15.48 -5.37 -6.30
C CYS A 198 16.65 -5.85 -5.43
N GLY A 199 16.92 -5.16 -4.33
CA GLY A 199 17.88 -5.61 -3.33
C GLY A 199 17.21 -6.50 -2.28
N ILE A 200 17.98 -7.43 -1.72
CA ILE A 200 17.57 -8.21 -0.56
C ILE A 200 18.61 -8.01 0.54
N THR A 201 18.14 -7.59 1.70
CA THR A 201 18.93 -7.51 2.93
C THR A 201 18.14 -8.10 4.11
N ARG A 202 18.64 -7.98 5.31
CA ARG A 202 18.00 -8.54 6.51
C ARG A 202 18.20 -7.62 7.71
N THR A 203 17.21 -7.58 8.60
CA THR A 203 17.40 -7.01 9.93
C THR A 203 18.44 -7.83 10.71
N THR A 204 19.05 -7.23 11.71
CA THR A 204 20.11 -7.81 12.54
C THR A 204 19.67 -7.87 14.00
N PRO A 205 20.39 -8.59 14.88
CA PRO A 205 20.16 -8.50 16.32
C PRO A 205 20.22 -7.05 16.85
N ALA A 206 21.06 -6.20 16.25
CA ALA A 206 21.14 -4.78 16.61
C ALA A 206 19.85 -4.03 16.23
N SER A 207 19.32 -4.27 15.00
CA SER A 207 18.02 -3.73 14.60
C SER A 207 16.91 -4.17 15.56
N HIS A 208 16.91 -5.46 15.92
CA HIS A 208 15.92 -6.01 16.84
C HIS A 208 16.01 -5.40 18.22
N LYS A 209 17.25 -5.13 18.71
CA LYS A 209 17.46 -4.48 20.00
C LYS A 209 16.89 -3.06 19.99
N VAL A 210 17.22 -2.24 18.99
CA VAL A 210 16.67 -0.88 18.85
C VAL A 210 15.15 -0.89 18.88
N ILE A 211 14.52 -1.79 18.14
CA ILE A 211 13.05 -1.88 18.07
C ILE A 211 12.47 -2.35 19.42
N ARG A 212 13.04 -3.38 20.07
CA ARG A 212 12.56 -3.87 21.37
C ARG A 212 12.65 -2.81 22.47
N ASP A 213 13.75 -2.09 22.52
CA ASP A 213 13.98 -1.03 23.53
C ASP A 213 12.96 0.11 23.36
N ASN A 214 12.40 0.30 22.16
CA ASN A 214 11.46 1.36 21.83
C ASN A 214 10.01 0.88 21.60
N LEU A 215 9.66 -0.37 21.90
CA LEU A 215 8.29 -0.89 21.71
C LEU A 215 7.25 -0.05 22.45
N HIS A 216 7.58 0.47 23.63
CA HIS A 216 6.70 1.34 24.41
C HIS A 216 6.34 2.66 23.69
N ARG A 217 7.14 3.09 22.71
CA ARG A 217 6.92 4.27 21.86
C ARG A 217 6.18 3.93 20.55
N SER A 218 5.99 2.64 20.23
CA SER A 218 5.22 2.23 19.08
C SER A 218 3.73 2.47 19.32
N ALA A 219 3.06 3.16 18.43
CA ALA A 219 1.62 3.40 18.54
C ALA A 219 0.81 2.10 18.60
N LEU A 220 1.31 1.03 17.98
CA LEU A 220 0.69 -0.30 18.00
C LEU A 220 0.79 -0.97 19.38
N TYR A 221 1.91 -0.79 20.10
CA TYR A 221 2.19 -1.47 21.37
C TYR A 221 1.90 -0.61 22.59
N SER A 222 1.78 0.71 22.42
CA SER A 222 1.35 1.64 23.51
C SER A 222 -0.17 1.65 23.75
N GLY A 223 -0.95 0.92 22.95
CA GLY A 223 -2.41 0.95 23.02
C GLY A 223 -3.05 2.18 22.35
N ALA A 224 -2.27 2.97 21.59
CA ALA A 224 -2.77 4.16 20.90
C ALA A 224 -3.64 3.81 19.68
N ILE A 225 -3.48 2.61 19.12
CA ILE A 225 -4.23 2.08 17.97
C ILE A 225 -5.23 1.06 18.49
N GLY A 226 -6.54 1.31 18.23
CA GLY A 226 -7.63 0.39 18.56
C GLY A 226 -8.02 -0.54 17.39
N GLY A 227 -7.61 -0.19 16.18
CA GLY A 227 -7.97 -0.93 14.97
C GLY A 227 -7.23 -2.28 14.83
N VAL A 228 -7.91 -3.24 14.21
CA VAL A 228 -7.35 -4.56 13.93
C VAL A 228 -6.55 -4.52 12.62
N GLY A 229 -5.34 -5.07 12.63
CA GLY A 229 -4.53 -5.20 11.42
C GLY A 229 -5.08 -6.29 10.47
N PRO A 230 -5.17 -6.03 9.16
CA PRO A 230 -5.47 -7.09 8.20
C PRO A 230 -4.35 -8.14 8.21
N ARG A 231 -4.71 -9.41 7.96
CA ARG A 231 -3.84 -10.59 8.12
C ARG A 231 -2.47 -10.48 7.43
N TYR A 232 -2.36 -9.74 6.34
CA TYR A 232 -1.16 -9.72 5.49
C TYR A 232 -0.35 -8.41 5.55
N CYS A 233 -0.57 -7.59 6.59
CA CYS A 233 0.21 -6.36 6.80
C CYS A 233 0.85 -6.32 8.21
N PRO A 234 1.73 -7.30 8.55
CA PRO A 234 2.42 -7.27 9.83
C PRO A 234 3.44 -6.13 9.87
N SER A 235 3.51 -5.44 10.99
CA SER A 235 4.58 -4.48 11.26
C SER A 235 5.89 -5.18 11.56
N ILE A 236 7.00 -4.46 11.51
CA ILE A 236 8.30 -5.02 11.94
C ILE A 236 8.29 -5.33 13.44
N GLU A 237 7.58 -4.52 14.24
CA GLU A 237 7.39 -4.76 15.67
C GLU A 237 6.69 -6.11 15.90
N ASP A 238 5.60 -6.41 15.15
CA ASP A 238 4.91 -7.70 15.22
C ASP A 238 5.83 -8.88 14.89
N LYS A 239 6.68 -8.72 13.88
CA LYS A 239 7.63 -9.78 13.50
C LYS A 239 8.64 -10.05 14.61
N ILE A 240 9.17 -8.99 15.22
CA ILE A 240 10.19 -9.11 16.27
C ILE A 240 9.60 -9.65 17.58
N VAL A 241 8.35 -9.29 17.91
CA VAL A 241 7.67 -9.81 19.09
C VAL A 241 7.27 -11.27 18.91
N LYS A 242 6.66 -11.62 17.75
CA LYS A 242 6.14 -12.97 17.48
C LYS A 242 7.22 -13.99 17.10
N PHE A 243 8.33 -13.53 16.52
CA PHE A 243 9.42 -14.38 16.00
C PHE A 243 10.76 -13.91 16.53
N GLY A 244 10.83 -13.60 17.82
CA GLY A 244 12.00 -13.00 18.51
C GLY A 244 13.26 -13.85 18.50
N ASP A 245 13.14 -15.17 18.29
CA ASP A 245 14.27 -16.12 18.24
C ASP A 245 14.99 -16.12 16.88
N ARG A 246 14.47 -15.38 15.88
CA ARG A 246 15.12 -15.29 14.58
C ARG A 246 16.21 -14.23 14.59
N ASP A 247 17.36 -14.54 14.01
CA ASP A 247 18.51 -13.63 13.90
C ASP A 247 18.25 -12.45 12.95
N GLY A 248 17.25 -12.56 12.07
CA GLY A 248 16.91 -11.51 11.13
C GLY A 248 15.64 -11.80 10.32
N HIS A 249 15.01 -10.73 9.87
CA HIS A 249 13.86 -10.74 8.95
C HIS A 249 14.29 -10.19 7.61
N GLN A 250 13.85 -10.83 6.54
CA GLN A 250 14.14 -10.41 5.17
C GLN A 250 13.50 -9.05 4.87
N VAL A 251 14.27 -8.19 4.19
CA VAL A 251 13.86 -6.88 3.71
C VAL A 251 14.13 -6.82 2.21
N PHE A 252 13.10 -6.49 1.43
CA PHE A 252 13.25 -6.26 0.00
C PHE A 252 13.37 -4.75 -0.24
N LEU A 253 14.42 -4.34 -0.92
CA LEU A 253 14.64 -2.96 -1.33
C LEU A 253 14.06 -2.79 -2.74
N GLU A 254 12.90 -2.19 -2.81
CA GLU A 254 12.07 -2.11 -4.01
C GLU A 254 12.06 -0.67 -4.54
N PRO A 255 12.70 -0.36 -5.69
CA PRO A 255 12.61 0.96 -6.31
C PRO A 255 11.16 1.32 -6.65
N GLU A 256 10.77 2.58 -6.45
CA GLU A 256 9.42 3.08 -6.76
C GLU A 256 9.26 3.51 -8.23
N GLY A 257 10.34 3.61 -8.98
CA GLY A 257 10.34 3.95 -10.40
C GLY A 257 11.71 3.80 -11.06
N LEU A 258 11.75 3.96 -12.37
CA LEU A 258 12.98 3.86 -13.17
C LEU A 258 13.87 5.07 -12.98
N GLU A 259 13.28 6.24 -12.82
CA GLU A 259 13.95 7.54 -12.66
C GLU A 259 13.69 8.16 -11.28
N ASP A 260 12.93 7.49 -10.40
CA ASP A 260 12.67 7.91 -9.03
C ASP A 260 13.70 7.26 -8.10
N PRO A 261 14.50 8.04 -7.37
CA PRO A 261 15.50 7.48 -6.45
C PRO A 261 14.89 6.86 -5.19
N THR A 262 13.59 6.95 -5.01
CA THR A 262 12.89 6.43 -3.84
C THR A 262 12.88 4.91 -3.82
N VAL A 263 13.26 4.35 -2.67
CA VAL A 263 13.24 2.90 -2.42
C VAL A 263 12.28 2.59 -1.28
N TYR A 264 11.43 1.60 -1.50
CA TYR A 264 10.49 1.04 -0.55
C TYR A 264 11.10 -0.21 0.12
N PRO A 265 11.46 -0.17 1.42
CA PRO A 265 11.99 -1.33 2.14
C PRO A 265 10.83 -2.25 2.58
N ASN A 266 10.41 -3.13 1.69
CA ASN A 266 9.30 -4.04 1.92
C ASN A 266 9.59 -5.01 3.07
N GLY A 267 8.63 -5.14 3.97
CA GLY A 267 8.76 -5.93 5.19
C GLY A 267 9.06 -5.11 6.46
N MET A 268 9.25 -3.78 6.33
CA MET A 268 9.63 -2.87 7.40
C MET A 268 8.52 -1.88 7.79
N SER A 269 7.24 -2.18 7.49
CA SER A 269 6.11 -1.36 7.96
C SER A 269 6.17 -1.19 9.48
N THR A 270 5.96 0.02 9.97
CA THR A 270 6.16 0.35 11.39
C THR A 270 5.24 1.47 11.86
N SER A 271 5.02 1.54 13.16
CA SER A 271 4.39 2.67 13.85
C SER A 271 5.32 3.36 14.85
N LEU A 272 6.62 3.02 14.83
CA LEU A 272 7.64 3.64 15.67
C LEU A 272 7.89 5.11 15.26
N PRO A 273 8.38 5.96 16.17
CA PRO A 273 8.76 7.33 15.85
C PRO A 273 9.88 7.40 14.80
N ALA A 274 9.97 8.53 14.09
CA ALA A 274 10.93 8.71 12.99
C ALA A 274 12.39 8.59 13.41
N ASP A 275 12.75 9.07 14.62
CA ASP A 275 14.09 8.94 15.19
C ASP A 275 14.50 7.46 15.36
N VAL A 276 13.62 6.65 15.91
CA VAL A 276 13.84 5.21 16.09
C VAL A 276 13.94 4.50 14.74
N GLN A 277 13.11 4.91 13.75
CA GLN A 277 13.20 4.37 12.40
C GLN A 277 14.58 4.65 11.79
N ALA A 278 15.06 5.89 11.87
CA ALA A 278 16.39 6.23 11.36
C ALA A 278 17.51 5.45 12.06
N GLU A 279 17.37 5.18 13.36
CA GLU A 279 18.34 4.40 14.12
C GLU A 279 18.37 2.94 13.67
N PHE A 280 17.24 2.24 13.62
CA PHE A 280 17.25 0.83 13.24
C PHE A 280 17.64 0.60 11.79
N TYR A 281 17.31 1.51 10.85
CA TYR A 281 17.77 1.36 9.45
C TYR A 281 19.29 1.37 9.35
N ARG A 282 19.99 2.20 10.13
CA ARG A 282 21.46 2.26 10.16
C ARG A 282 22.12 0.99 10.67
N THR A 283 21.39 0.08 11.27
CA THR A 283 21.91 -1.22 11.73
C THR A 283 21.72 -2.36 10.74
N ILE A 284 21.13 -2.07 9.58
CA ILE A 284 20.83 -3.06 8.53
C ILE A 284 21.93 -3.02 7.46
N PRO A 285 22.51 -4.17 7.07
CA PRO A 285 23.55 -4.22 6.05
C PRO A 285 23.12 -3.53 4.74
N GLY A 286 23.98 -2.64 4.26
CA GLY A 286 23.76 -1.82 3.07
C GLY A 286 22.90 -0.57 3.30
N LEU A 287 22.36 -0.37 4.52
CA LEU A 287 21.53 0.80 4.87
C LEU A 287 22.18 1.71 5.92
N GLU A 288 23.42 1.45 6.32
CA GLU A 288 24.12 2.16 7.41
C GLU A 288 24.20 3.68 7.18
N LYS A 289 24.28 4.06 5.90
CA LYS A 289 24.35 5.47 5.46
C LYS A 289 23.07 5.94 4.76
N SER A 290 22.01 5.12 4.77
CA SER A 290 20.78 5.45 4.06
C SER A 290 20.11 6.69 4.62
N VAL A 291 19.63 7.55 3.72
CA VAL A 291 18.85 8.74 4.04
C VAL A 291 17.36 8.39 3.94
N MET A 292 16.64 8.66 5.02
CA MET A 292 15.19 8.49 5.07
C MET A 292 14.52 9.75 4.48
N LEU A 293 13.86 9.59 3.33
CA LEU A 293 13.13 10.68 2.66
C LEU A 293 11.78 10.96 3.31
N LYS A 294 11.07 9.90 3.74
CA LYS A 294 9.80 9.98 4.47
C LYS A 294 9.77 8.87 5.52
N PRO A 295 9.31 9.14 6.74
CA PRO A 295 9.14 8.09 7.75
C PRO A 295 7.98 7.15 7.40
N GLY A 296 8.07 5.92 7.88
CA GLY A 296 6.96 4.98 7.91
C GLY A 296 5.92 5.37 8.96
N TYR A 297 4.70 4.86 8.78
CA TYR A 297 3.61 5.12 9.72
C TYR A 297 2.57 4.00 9.69
N ALA A 298 1.78 3.92 10.75
CA ALA A 298 0.53 3.19 10.73
C ALA A 298 -0.62 4.15 10.41
N ILE A 299 -1.67 3.65 9.77
CA ILE A 299 -2.89 4.40 9.52
C ILE A 299 -4.09 3.58 9.99
N GLU A 300 -4.95 4.20 10.78
CA GLU A 300 -6.28 3.71 11.15
C GLU A 300 -7.34 4.40 10.32
N TYR A 301 -8.39 3.67 9.95
CA TYR A 301 -9.51 4.20 9.19
C TYR A 301 -10.77 3.38 9.42
N ASP A 302 -11.93 3.99 9.16
CA ASP A 302 -13.21 3.30 9.26
C ASP A 302 -13.42 2.35 8.09
N HIS A 303 -14.13 1.25 8.34
CA HIS A 303 -14.60 0.32 7.33
C HIS A 303 -15.95 -0.26 7.72
N VAL A 304 -16.73 -0.64 6.73
CA VAL A 304 -17.95 -1.45 6.91
C VAL A 304 -17.57 -2.92 6.86
N ASP A 305 -18.17 -3.75 7.72
CA ASP A 305 -17.99 -5.20 7.62
C ASP A 305 -18.60 -5.68 6.28
N PRO A 306 -17.83 -6.38 5.41
CA PRO A 306 -18.33 -6.79 4.10
C PRO A 306 -19.49 -7.81 4.14
N ARG A 307 -19.90 -8.24 5.31
CA ARG A 307 -21.05 -9.14 5.52
C ARG A 307 -22.36 -8.39 5.80
N GLU A 308 -22.33 -7.07 5.94
CA GLU A 308 -23.51 -6.19 6.14
C GLU A 308 -24.09 -5.67 4.78
#